data_b207403cb63c7d5ca6c85598b76864de
#
_entry.id   b207403cb63c7d5ca6c85598b76864de
#
_cell.length_a   1.000
_cell.length_b   1.000
_cell.length_c   1.000
_cell.angle_alpha   90.00
_cell.angle_beta   90.00
_cell.angle_gamma   90.00
#
_symmetry.space_group_name_H-M   'P 1'
#
loop_
_entity.id
_entity.type
_entity.pdbx_description
1 polymer ?
#
loop_
_entity_poly.entity_id
_entity_poly.type
_entity_poly.pdbx_seq_one_letter_code
_entity_poly.pdbx_strand_id
1 'polypeptide(L)'
;MADRPLSIDIRHPLMLKANDLVLLTREDGEIPQSIPGFGLFYRDTCYLASYALRLHGTAPLLLMSSDGEGIAAQMNLTNSHLSTANGRVIADHKLSLRRTFLVLNDGPLFIDTIRVRNFLDDTVTLPLSLEFATTFESMFVLRGSPVGERGKLQIPQWDGTALRFAYHGADDVLRTLLVAFSLTPVLAPMTSEQSIAHFQLDLAPMAKAELMVTCHVDERPVGSKTLLSVGAPLSVPAMRDAQDTASAALLDGYVRIETTSQGLGEVLARSLTDIALLEVKRGDHRFTTAGIPWFVGLFGRDSLLPTIQCLTYNPALGARTAKALAHWQGSKDTPFTREEPGKILHE
;
A
#
# COMPACT_ATOMS: atom_id res chain seq x y z
N MET A 1 30.50 -14.63 -0.65
CA MET A 1 29.17 -14.04 -0.53
C MET A 1 29.40 -12.54 -0.46
N ALA A 2 29.10 -11.81 -1.52
CA ALA A 2 29.35 -10.37 -1.57
C ALA A 2 28.36 -9.67 -0.65
N ASP A 3 28.89 -8.88 0.30
CA ASP A 3 28.14 -7.89 1.06
C ASP A 3 27.36 -6.98 0.08
N ARG A 4 26.07 -7.18 -0.05
CA ARG A 4 25.20 -6.18 -0.70
C ARG A 4 25.06 -5.04 0.29
N PRO A 5 25.49 -3.83 -0.04
CA PRO A 5 25.26 -2.70 0.83
C PRO A 5 23.73 -2.49 0.95
N LEU A 6 23.23 -2.47 2.17
CA LEU A 6 21.84 -2.20 2.56
C LEU A 6 21.44 -0.72 2.36
N SER A 7 21.97 -0.03 1.36
CA SER A 7 21.43 1.27 1.00
C SER A 7 20.21 1.06 0.09
N ILE A 8 19.07 0.83 0.70
CA ILE A 8 17.79 0.97 0.02
C ILE A 8 17.65 2.46 -0.27
N ASP A 9 17.90 2.84 -1.51
CA ASP A 9 17.75 4.22 -1.96
C ASP A 9 16.26 4.53 -2.16
N ILE A 10 15.57 4.78 -1.05
CA ILE A 10 14.19 5.25 -1.03
C ILE A 10 14.21 6.78 -0.97
N ARG A 11 14.80 7.42 -1.98
CA ARG A 11 14.68 8.88 -2.09
C ARG A 11 13.27 9.21 -2.55
N HIS A 12 12.57 10.01 -1.74
CA HIS A 12 11.23 10.51 -2.02
C HIS A 12 10.19 9.42 -2.38
N PRO A 13 9.95 8.41 -1.52
CA PRO A 13 8.86 7.48 -1.76
C PRO A 13 7.53 8.18 -1.52
N LEU A 14 6.54 7.86 -2.35
CA LEU A 14 5.16 8.08 -1.99
C LEU A 14 4.77 6.98 -1.00
N MET A 15 4.38 7.37 0.20
CA MET A 15 4.08 6.46 1.30
C MET A 15 2.64 6.67 1.79
N LEU A 16 1.86 5.59 1.77
CA LEU A 16 0.50 5.58 2.31
C LEU A 16 0.39 4.49 3.38
N LYS A 17 -0.38 4.75 4.42
CA LYS A 17 -0.57 3.81 5.52
C LYS A 17 -1.99 3.84 6.08
N ALA A 18 -2.55 2.66 6.30
CA ALA A 18 -3.77 2.48 7.07
C ALA A 18 -3.59 1.28 8.01
N ASN A 19 -3.47 1.54 9.31
CA ASN A 19 -3.18 0.53 10.33
C ASN A 19 -1.89 -0.26 10.02
N ASP A 20 -1.97 -1.57 9.82
CA ASP A 20 -0.85 -2.45 9.47
C ASP A 20 -0.56 -2.52 7.96
N LEU A 21 -1.39 -1.89 7.12
CA LEU A 21 -1.20 -1.84 5.68
C LEU A 21 -0.34 -0.62 5.30
N VAL A 22 0.76 -0.86 4.61
CA VAL A 22 1.69 0.18 4.15
C VAL A 22 1.96 0.00 2.66
N LEU A 23 1.76 1.05 1.89
CA LEU A 23 2.12 1.12 0.48
C LEU A 23 3.30 2.07 0.30
N LEU A 24 4.33 1.58 -0.38
CA LEU A 24 5.50 2.35 -0.77
C LEU A 24 5.68 2.26 -2.28
N THR A 25 5.59 3.40 -2.95
CA THR A 25 5.78 3.49 -4.40
C THR A 25 6.70 4.64 -4.74
N ARG A 26 7.17 4.67 -5.98
CA ARG A 26 7.74 5.88 -6.56
C ARG A 26 6.68 6.96 -6.67
N GLU A 27 7.08 8.19 -6.93
CA GLU A 27 6.18 9.35 -7.10
C GLU A 27 5.17 9.18 -8.24
N ASP A 28 5.48 8.34 -9.25
CA ASP A 28 4.59 7.98 -10.36
C ASP A 28 3.58 6.87 -10.03
N GLY A 29 3.66 6.35 -8.79
CA GLY A 29 2.83 5.24 -8.32
C GLY A 29 3.32 3.85 -8.77
N GLU A 30 4.54 3.74 -9.29
CA GLU A 30 5.13 2.48 -9.67
C GLU A 30 5.81 1.79 -8.46
N ILE A 31 5.61 0.48 -8.31
CA ILE A 31 6.40 -0.38 -7.44
C ILE A 31 7.45 -1.06 -8.33
N PRO A 32 8.71 -0.59 -8.32
CA PRO A 32 9.75 -1.13 -9.21
C PRO A 32 10.24 -2.49 -8.70
N GLN A 33 10.19 -3.51 -9.54
CA GLN A 33 10.64 -4.86 -9.18
C GLN A 33 12.13 -4.94 -8.80
N SER A 34 12.95 -4.03 -9.33
CA SER A 34 14.40 -4.05 -9.16
C SER A 34 14.91 -3.39 -7.88
N ILE A 35 14.05 -2.67 -7.14
CA ILE A 35 14.44 -1.90 -5.96
C ILE A 35 13.76 -2.47 -4.73
N PRO A 36 14.48 -3.19 -3.85
CA PRO A 36 13.91 -3.68 -2.61
C PRO A 36 13.40 -2.52 -1.74
N GLY A 37 12.29 -2.74 -1.05
CA GLY A 37 11.75 -1.77 -0.11
C GLY A 37 10.54 -0.99 -0.62
N PHE A 38 10.29 -0.96 -1.93
CA PHE A 38 9.00 -0.58 -2.47
C PHE A 38 8.04 -1.78 -2.44
N GLY A 39 6.75 -1.55 -2.25
CA GLY A 39 5.77 -2.61 -2.21
C GLY A 39 4.50 -2.27 -1.45
N LEU A 40 3.55 -3.20 -1.48
CA LEU A 40 2.41 -3.23 -0.59
C LEU A 40 2.72 -4.23 0.54
N PHE A 41 2.85 -3.72 1.74
CA PHE A 41 3.16 -4.49 2.94
C PHE A 41 1.94 -4.56 3.85
N TYR A 42 1.70 -5.73 4.40
CA TYR A 42 0.76 -5.90 5.49
C TYR A 42 1.44 -6.63 6.62
N ARG A 43 1.44 -6.00 7.81
CA ARG A 43 2.32 -6.41 8.91
C ARG A 43 3.77 -6.44 8.40
N ASP A 44 4.45 -7.54 8.49
CA ASP A 44 5.86 -7.66 8.07
C ASP A 44 6.04 -8.39 6.72
N THR A 45 4.98 -8.57 5.94
CA THR A 45 5.00 -9.35 4.70
C THR A 45 4.74 -8.46 3.48
N CYS A 46 5.54 -8.63 2.42
CA CYS A 46 5.39 -7.97 1.12
C CYS A 46 4.38 -8.72 0.23
N TYR A 47 3.19 -8.21 0.08
CA TYR A 47 2.12 -8.80 -0.74
C TYR A 47 2.20 -8.42 -2.21
N LEU A 48 2.69 -7.22 -2.52
CA LEU A 48 2.87 -6.77 -3.89
C LEU A 48 4.28 -6.19 -4.00
N ALA A 49 5.15 -6.91 -4.70
CA ALA A 49 6.56 -6.58 -4.86
C ALA A 49 6.85 -5.85 -6.18
N SER A 50 5.88 -5.83 -7.11
CA SER A 50 5.91 -5.00 -8.31
C SER A 50 4.50 -4.63 -8.72
N TYR A 51 4.33 -3.37 -9.13
CA TYR A 51 3.08 -2.87 -9.70
C TYR A 51 3.41 -1.78 -10.73
N ALA A 52 3.12 -2.04 -11.99
CA ALA A 52 3.46 -1.13 -13.07
C ALA A 52 2.30 -0.91 -14.03
N LEU A 53 2.09 0.34 -14.43
CA LEU A 53 1.13 0.76 -15.45
C LEU A 53 1.87 0.99 -16.78
N ARG A 54 1.37 0.42 -17.86
CA ARG A 54 1.90 0.65 -19.21
C ARG A 54 0.79 1.07 -20.16
N LEU A 55 1.11 2.06 -20.99
CA LEU A 55 0.30 2.48 -22.13
C LEU A 55 0.99 1.98 -23.40
N HIS A 56 0.36 1.06 -24.09
CA HIS A 56 0.96 0.43 -25.28
C HIS A 56 2.41 -0.05 -25.00
N GLY A 57 2.64 -0.66 -23.84
CA GLY A 57 3.95 -1.16 -23.39
C GLY A 57 4.90 -0.10 -22.83
N THR A 58 4.54 1.18 -22.84
CA THR A 58 5.39 2.30 -22.39
C THR A 58 4.89 2.86 -21.05
N ALA A 59 5.81 3.19 -20.14
CA ALA A 59 5.46 3.87 -18.89
C ALA A 59 4.95 5.29 -19.15
N PRO A 60 3.86 5.74 -18.53
CA PRO A 60 3.43 7.12 -18.62
C PRO A 60 4.43 8.06 -17.92
N LEU A 61 4.45 9.32 -18.33
CA LEU A 61 5.31 10.37 -17.77
C LEU A 61 4.61 11.05 -16.60
N LEU A 62 5.29 11.15 -15.45
CA LEU A 62 4.80 11.90 -14.30
C LEU A 62 4.88 13.41 -14.57
N LEU A 63 3.78 14.12 -14.32
CA LEU A 63 3.71 15.58 -14.35
C LEU A 63 3.71 16.16 -12.94
N MET A 64 2.96 15.56 -12.03
CA MET A 64 2.83 15.99 -10.64
C MET A 64 2.31 14.84 -9.78
N SER A 65 2.81 14.74 -8.57
CA SER A 65 2.26 13.89 -7.52
C SER A 65 1.91 14.71 -6.28
N SER A 66 0.93 14.25 -5.52
CA SER A 66 0.60 14.80 -4.21
C SER A 66 0.22 13.65 -3.28
N ASP A 67 0.76 13.65 -2.08
CA ASP A 67 0.33 12.78 -1.01
C ASP A 67 -0.81 13.46 -0.24
N GLY A 68 -1.98 12.88 -0.29
CA GLY A 68 -3.15 13.33 0.47
C GLY A 68 -3.19 12.67 1.83
N GLU A 69 -2.76 13.37 2.89
CA GLU A 69 -2.91 12.99 4.29
C GLU A 69 -2.39 11.58 4.68
N GLY A 70 -1.46 11.02 3.90
CA GLY A 70 -0.82 9.74 4.19
C GLY A 70 -1.68 8.48 4.02
N ILE A 71 -2.95 8.60 3.67
CA ILE A 71 -3.85 7.48 3.34
C ILE A 71 -4.25 7.46 1.87
N ALA A 72 -4.10 8.58 1.16
CA ALA A 72 -4.42 8.73 -0.24
C ALA A 72 -3.29 9.46 -0.97
N ALA A 73 -3.23 9.31 -2.29
CA ALA A 73 -2.33 10.08 -3.14
C ALA A 73 -2.91 10.25 -4.54
N GLN A 74 -2.54 11.33 -5.19
CA GLN A 74 -2.94 11.58 -6.57
C GLN A 74 -1.70 11.84 -7.44
N MET A 75 -1.62 11.16 -8.57
CA MET A 75 -0.62 11.36 -9.61
C MET A 75 -1.30 11.82 -10.88
N ASN A 76 -0.80 12.91 -11.45
CA ASN A 76 -1.16 13.35 -12.80
C ASN A 76 -0.04 12.97 -13.75
N LEU A 77 -0.38 12.18 -14.76
CA LEU A 77 0.57 11.64 -15.72
C LEU A 77 0.08 11.94 -17.15
N THR A 78 0.98 11.74 -18.10
CA THR A 78 0.68 11.88 -19.52
C THR A 78 1.40 10.79 -20.32
N ASN A 79 1.02 10.62 -21.58
CA ASN A 79 1.74 9.72 -22.47
C ASN A 79 3.04 10.36 -22.98
N SER A 80 4.07 9.54 -23.11
CA SER A 80 5.17 9.78 -24.03
C SER A 80 4.74 9.42 -25.46
N HIS A 81 5.63 9.54 -26.41
CA HIS A 81 5.43 9.11 -27.78
C HIS A 81 5.01 7.63 -27.85
N LEU A 82 3.80 7.33 -28.37
CA LEU A 82 3.28 5.98 -28.48
C LEU A 82 3.13 5.62 -29.97
N SER A 83 3.69 4.47 -30.36
CA SER A 83 3.49 3.90 -31.68
C SER A 83 2.48 2.77 -31.59
N THR A 84 1.31 2.93 -32.19
CA THR A 84 0.26 1.89 -32.19
C THR A 84 0.59 0.76 -33.17
N ALA A 85 -0.01 -0.41 -32.98
CA ALA A 85 0.20 -1.57 -33.84
C ALA A 85 -0.15 -1.30 -35.31
N ASN A 86 -1.05 -0.31 -35.59
CA ASN A 86 -1.45 0.07 -36.94
C ASN A 86 -0.50 1.12 -37.58
N GLY A 87 0.67 1.36 -36.95
CA GLY A 87 1.61 2.38 -37.44
C GLY A 87 1.20 3.82 -37.13
N ARG A 88 0.08 4.04 -36.46
CA ARG A 88 -0.34 5.38 -36.00
C ARG A 88 0.54 5.81 -34.83
N VAL A 89 0.90 7.07 -34.84
CA VAL A 89 1.67 7.70 -33.76
C VAL A 89 0.76 8.61 -32.96
N ILE A 90 0.76 8.44 -31.62
CA ILE A 90 0.19 9.38 -30.65
C ILE A 90 1.35 10.20 -30.11
N ALA A 91 1.38 11.49 -30.42
CA ALA A 91 2.40 12.41 -29.92
C ALA A 91 2.35 12.54 -28.40
N ASP A 92 3.43 13.07 -27.82
CA ASP A 92 3.53 13.34 -26.39
C ASP A 92 2.40 14.27 -25.91
N HIS A 93 1.97 14.07 -24.67
CA HIS A 93 1.00 14.91 -23.96
C HIS A 93 -0.40 15.01 -24.62
N LYS A 94 -0.80 13.99 -25.37
CA LYS A 94 -2.14 13.91 -25.99
C LYS A 94 -3.16 13.14 -25.16
N LEU A 95 -2.68 12.38 -24.17
CA LEU A 95 -3.52 11.68 -23.20
C LEU A 95 -3.21 12.22 -21.80
N SER A 96 -4.24 12.54 -21.03
CA SER A 96 -4.09 12.84 -19.60
C SER A 96 -4.49 11.62 -18.79
N LEU A 97 -3.64 11.24 -17.85
CA LEU A 97 -3.94 10.19 -16.89
C LEU A 97 -3.96 10.77 -15.48
N ARG A 98 -4.96 10.37 -14.71
CA ARG A 98 -5.00 10.63 -13.27
C ARG A 98 -5.07 9.29 -12.56
N ARG A 99 -4.08 9.00 -11.76
CA ARG A 99 -4.11 7.89 -10.81
C ARG A 99 -4.45 8.44 -9.43
N THR A 100 -5.29 7.72 -8.72
CA THR A 100 -5.62 8.04 -7.33
C THR A 100 -5.49 6.77 -6.51
N PHE A 101 -4.58 6.79 -5.55
CA PHE A 101 -4.38 5.72 -4.58
C PHE A 101 -5.14 6.01 -3.30
N LEU A 102 -5.67 4.96 -2.70
CA LEU A 102 -6.30 5.00 -1.39
C LEU A 102 -5.99 3.70 -0.64
N VAL A 103 -5.56 3.80 0.62
CA VAL A 103 -5.40 2.67 1.51
C VAL A 103 -6.40 2.77 2.66
N LEU A 104 -7.05 1.65 2.98
CA LEU A 104 -8.09 1.57 4.00
C LEU A 104 -7.82 0.39 4.94
N ASN A 105 -8.28 0.52 6.18
CA ASN A 105 -8.10 -0.47 7.23
C ASN A 105 -9.32 -1.40 7.42
N ASP A 106 -10.47 -1.05 6.91
CA ASP A 106 -11.67 -1.90 6.99
C ASP A 106 -11.56 -3.04 5.95
N GLY A 107 -10.87 -4.13 6.40
CA GLY A 107 -10.26 -5.12 5.54
C GLY A 107 -9.06 -4.54 4.79
N PRO A 108 -7.79 -4.97 5.06
CA PRO A 108 -6.60 -4.33 4.48
C PRO A 108 -6.74 -4.18 2.97
N LEU A 109 -6.98 -2.94 2.52
CA LEU A 109 -7.43 -2.62 1.16
C LEU A 109 -6.59 -1.52 0.55
N PHE A 110 -6.04 -1.78 -0.63
CA PHE A 110 -5.44 -0.79 -1.51
C PHE A 110 -6.29 -0.64 -2.77
N ILE A 111 -6.61 0.59 -3.15
CA ILE A 111 -7.39 0.93 -4.34
C ILE A 111 -6.56 1.85 -5.23
N ASP A 112 -6.48 1.53 -6.53
CA ASP A 112 -5.94 2.40 -7.57
C ASP A 112 -7.05 2.72 -8.58
N THR A 113 -7.37 4.00 -8.73
CA THR A 113 -8.29 4.49 -9.76
C THR A 113 -7.50 5.18 -10.86
N ILE A 114 -7.54 4.62 -12.05
CA ILE A 114 -6.85 5.10 -13.25
C ILE A 114 -7.88 5.72 -14.18
N ARG A 115 -7.84 7.04 -14.33
CA ARG A 115 -8.69 7.77 -15.27
C ARG A 115 -7.87 8.28 -16.44
N VAL A 116 -8.26 7.91 -17.65
CA VAL A 116 -7.62 8.35 -18.89
C VAL A 116 -8.56 9.28 -19.63
N ARG A 117 -8.03 10.38 -20.17
CA ARG A 117 -8.76 11.31 -21.05
C ARG A 117 -8.00 11.49 -22.36
N ASN A 118 -8.75 11.43 -23.46
CA ASN A 118 -8.24 11.69 -24.80
C ASN A 118 -8.39 13.19 -25.14
N PHE A 119 -7.29 13.85 -25.55
CA PHE A 119 -7.27 15.22 -26.03
C PHE A 119 -7.01 15.34 -27.53
N LEU A 120 -7.06 14.22 -28.26
CA LEU A 120 -7.03 14.23 -29.74
C LEU A 120 -8.43 14.48 -30.26
N ASP A 121 -8.46 14.95 -31.52
CA ASP A 121 -9.71 15.24 -32.26
C ASP A 121 -10.35 13.97 -32.84
N ASP A 122 -9.74 12.82 -32.68
CA ASP A 122 -10.21 11.55 -33.19
C ASP A 122 -10.23 10.48 -32.11
N THR A 123 -10.90 9.36 -32.40
CA THR A 123 -10.99 8.20 -31.50
C THR A 123 -9.65 7.47 -31.40
N VAL A 124 -9.29 7.13 -30.17
CA VAL A 124 -8.09 6.34 -29.83
C VAL A 124 -8.49 5.02 -29.20
N THR A 125 -8.02 3.92 -29.76
CA THR A 125 -7.98 2.61 -29.07
C THR A 125 -6.65 2.50 -28.35
N LEU A 126 -6.68 2.55 -27.02
CA LEU A 126 -5.49 2.54 -26.17
C LEU A 126 -5.34 1.22 -25.46
N PRO A 127 -4.34 0.40 -25.81
CA PRO A 127 -3.95 -0.74 -25.00
C PRO A 127 -3.31 -0.26 -23.69
N LEU A 128 -3.85 -0.72 -22.57
CA LEU A 128 -3.34 -0.50 -21.23
C LEU A 128 -3.01 -1.84 -20.59
N SER A 129 -1.89 -1.94 -19.91
CA SER A 129 -1.58 -3.12 -19.11
C SER A 129 -1.15 -2.76 -17.70
N LEU A 130 -1.48 -3.66 -16.79
CA LEU A 130 -1.05 -3.64 -15.40
C LEU A 130 -0.23 -4.89 -15.14
N GLU A 131 0.98 -4.69 -14.63
CA GLU A 131 1.93 -5.75 -14.31
C GLU A 131 2.01 -5.92 -12.80
N PHE A 132 1.92 -7.16 -12.33
CA PHE A 132 1.93 -7.51 -10.90
C PHE A 132 2.99 -8.57 -10.63
N ALA A 133 3.74 -8.39 -9.53
CA ALA A 133 4.58 -9.45 -8.98
C ALA A 133 4.41 -9.52 -7.46
N THR A 134 4.45 -10.74 -6.93
CA THR A 134 4.32 -11.03 -5.50
C THR A 134 5.49 -11.87 -5.03
N THR A 135 5.96 -11.66 -3.81
CA THR A 135 7.02 -12.46 -3.21
C THR A 135 6.60 -13.10 -1.89
N PHE A 136 5.71 -12.45 -1.16
CA PHE A 136 5.34 -12.76 0.23
C PHE A 136 6.56 -12.88 1.15
N GLU A 137 7.66 -12.20 0.79
CA GLU A 137 8.85 -12.18 1.63
C GLU A 137 8.63 -11.28 2.84
N SER A 138 9.20 -11.73 3.96
CA SER A 138 9.23 -10.90 5.18
C SER A 138 10.11 -9.67 4.95
N MET A 139 9.70 -8.54 5.51
CA MET A 139 10.46 -7.31 5.54
C MET A 139 11.88 -7.49 6.10
N PHE A 140 12.07 -8.40 7.06
CA PHE A 140 13.39 -8.75 7.60
C PHE A 140 14.30 -9.37 6.54
N VAL A 141 13.76 -10.25 5.69
CA VAL A 141 14.49 -10.84 4.55
C VAL A 141 14.86 -9.78 3.53
N LEU A 142 13.95 -8.87 3.21
CA LEU A 142 14.22 -7.75 2.30
C LEU A 142 15.32 -6.83 2.84
N ARG A 143 15.48 -6.74 4.17
CA ARG A 143 16.56 -6.00 4.84
C ARG A 143 17.87 -6.77 4.99
N GLY A 144 17.95 -7.99 4.46
CA GLY A 144 19.17 -8.81 4.46
C GLY A 144 19.28 -9.81 5.60
N SER A 145 18.21 -10.02 6.39
CA SER A 145 18.18 -11.14 7.33
C SER A 145 18.24 -12.47 6.59
N PRO A 146 18.86 -13.51 7.18
CA PRO A 146 18.86 -14.83 6.57
C PRO A 146 17.43 -15.31 6.29
N VAL A 147 17.24 -15.90 5.12
CA VAL A 147 15.97 -16.53 4.77
C VAL A 147 15.82 -17.77 5.66
N GLY A 148 14.74 -17.82 6.45
CA GLY A 148 14.33 -18.99 7.20
C GLY A 148 13.72 -20.08 6.30
N GLU A 149 12.91 -20.95 6.88
CA GLU A 149 12.15 -21.92 6.12
C GLU A 149 11.16 -21.21 5.18
N ARG A 150 11.19 -21.55 3.90
CA ARG A 150 10.32 -20.95 2.90
C ARG A 150 9.04 -21.76 2.77
N GLY A 151 7.92 -21.06 2.68
CA GLY A 151 6.64 -21.63 2.26
C GLY A 151 6.58 -21.87 0.74
N LYS A 152 5.36 -22.08 0.25
CA LYS A 152 5.08 -22.37 -1.17
C LYS A 152 4.28 -21.24 -1.79
N LEU A 153 4.88 -20.56 -2.77
CA LEU A 153 4.18 -19.62 -3.64
C LEU A 153 3.36 -20.42 -4.67
N GLN A 154 2.07 -20.09 -4.81
CA GLN A 154 1.18 -20.74 -5.75
C GLN A 154 1.15 -19.97 -7.09
N ILE A 155 0.84 -20.67 -8.17
CA ILE A 155 0.57 -20.02 -9.45
C ILE A 155 -0.72 -19.20 -9.30
N PRO A 156 -0.74 -17.91 -9.69
CA PRO A 156 -1.92 -17.08 -9.61
C PRO A 156 -3.11 -17.68 -10.35
N GLN A 157 -4.30 -17.45 -9.84
CA GLN A 157 -5.55 -17.97 -10.40
C GLN A 157 -6.52 -16.84 -10.69
N TRP A 158 -7.19 -16.92 -11.84
CA TRP A 158 -8.28 -16.04 -12.21
C TRP A 158 -9.60 -16.81 -12.12
N ASP A 159 -10.54 -16.34 -11.32
CA ASP A 159 -11.83 -16.99 -11.11
C ASP A 159 -12.98 -16.35 -11.92
N GLY A 160 -12.68 -15.40 -12.80
CA GLY A 160 -13.64 -14.60 -13.55
C GLY A 160 -13.98 -13.25 -12.92
N THR A 161 -13.61 -13.04 -11.65
CA THR A 161 -13.88 -11.81 -10.88
C THR A 161 -12.62 -11.20 -10.28
N ALA A 162 -11.70 -12.02 -9.80
CA ALA A 162 -10.47 -11.58 -9.17
C ALA A 162 -9.28 -12.46 -9.54
N LEU A 163 -8.12 -11.82 -9.63
CA LEU A 163 -6.82 -12.46 -9.73
C LEU A 163 -6.30 -12.73 -8.31
N ARG A 164 -6.08 -14.01 -7.98
CA ARG A 164 -5.66 -14.47 -6.67
C ARG A 164 -4.20 -14.88 -6.69
N PHE A 165 -3.37 -14.22 -5.89
CA PHE A 165 -2.05 -14.68 -5.52
C PHE A 165 -2.10 -15.30 -4.14
N ALA A 166 -1.46 -16.45 -3.94
CA ALA A 166 -1.49 -17.15 -2.66
C ALA A 166 -0.14 -17.74 -2.30
N TYR A 167 0.16 -17.70 -1.02
CA TYR A 167 1.39 -18.22 -0.43
C TYR A 167 1.05 -18.99 0.83
N HIS A 168 1.47 -20.24 0.86
CA HIS A 168 1.37 -21.09 2.03
C HIS A 168 2.67 -20.98 2.82
N GLY A 169 2.66 -20.20 3.90
CA GLY A 169 3.83 -19.97 4.74
C GLY A 169 4.28 -21.25 5.47
N ALA A 170 5.56 -21.31 5.83
CA ALA A 170 6.10 -22.35 6.71
C ALA A 170 5.56 -22.27 8.15
N ASP A 171 4.92 -21.15 8.49
CA ASP A 171 4.23 -20.87 9.74
C ASP A 171 2.76 -21.31 9.76
N ASP A 172 2.34 -22.14 8.79
CA ASP A 172 0.96 -22.59 8.59
C ASP A 172 -0.07 -21.45 8.41
N VAL A 173 0.41 -20.29 7.94
CA VAL A 173 -0.43 -19.16 7.55
C VAL A 173 -0.58 -19.11 6.03
N LEU A 174 -1.82 -19.10 5.57
CA LEU A 174 -2.16 -18.82 4.19
C LEU A 174 -2.27 -17.30 4.02
N ARG A 175 -1.39 -16.73 3.20
CA ARG A 175 -1.40 -15.33 2.82
C ARG A 175 -1.94 -15.19 1.41
N THR A 176 -2.85 -14.24 1.21
CA THR A 176 -3.53 -14.07 -0.09
C THR A 176 -3.60 -12.59 -0.45
N LEU A 177 -3.29 -12.30 -1.72
CA LEU A 177 -3.59 -11.03 -2.36
C LEU A 177 -4.66 -11.27 -3.42
N LEU A 178 -5.80 -10.61 -3.30
CA LEU A 178 -6.89 -10.63 -4.28
C LEU A 178 -6.92 -9.30 -5.03
N VAL A 179 -6.81 -9.36 -6.35
CA VAL A 179 -6.85 -8.18 -7.22
C VAL A 179 -8.09 -8.24 -8.10
N ALA A 180 -9.03 -7.33 -7.86
CA ALA A 180 -10.24 -7.17 -8.67
C ALA A 180 -10.14 -5.94 -9.56
N PHE A 181 -10.85 -5.97 -10.67
CA PHE A 181 -10.86 -4.91 -11.67
C PHE A 181 -12.29 -4.50 -12.00
N SER A 182 -12.51 -3.20 -12.25
CA SER A 182 -13.83 -2.70 -12.71
C SER A 182 -14.11 -3.03 -14.18
N LEU A 183 -13.10 -3.39 -14.95
CA LEU A 183 -13.17 -3.87 -16.32
C LEU A 183 -12.59 -5.28 -16.38
N THR A 184 -13.16 -6.16 -17.21
CA THR A 184 -12.63 -7.52 -17.35
C THR A 184 -11.30 -7.50 -18.12
N PRO A 185 -10.20 -7.99 -17.53
CA PRO A 185 -8.91 -8.07 -18.21
C PRO A 185 -8.83 -9.25 -19.18
N VAL A 186 -7.93 -9.13 -20.15
CA VAL A 186 -7.32 -10.28 -20.83
C VAL A 186 -5.99 -10.57 -20.14
N LEU A 187 -5.88 -11.74 -19.51
CA LEU A 187 -4.67 -12.11 -18.78
C LEU A 187 -3.65 -12.77 -19.70
N ALA A 188 -2.39 -12.33 -19.61
CA ALA A 188 -1.27 -13.05 -20.20
C ALA A 188 -1.03 -14.38 -19.47
N PRO A 189 -0.27 -15.32 -20.04
CA PRO A 189 0.16 -16.51 -19.33
C PRO A 189 0.81 -16.15 -17.99
N MET A 190 0.26 -16.68 -16.89
CA MET A 190 0.69 -16.37 -15.53
C MET A 190 1.85 -17.27 -15.11
N THR A 191 2.79 -16.70 -14.38
CA THR A 191 3.81 -17.45 -13.63
C THR A 191 3.59 -17.28 -12.14
N SER A 192 4.28 -18.05 -11.30
CA SER A 192 4.22 -17.84 -9.84
C SER A 192 4.72 -16.46 -9.40
N GLU A 193 5.55 -15.81 -10.22
CA GLU A 193 6.21 -14.55 -9.85
C GLU A 193 5.57 -13.33 -10.50
N GLN A 194 4.91 -13.47 -11.67
CA GLN A 194 4.39 -12.35 -12.44
C GLN A 194 3.06 -12.65 -13.12
N SER A 195 2.19 -11.65 -13.15
CA SER A 195 0.94 -11.64 -13.92
C SER A 195 0.76 -10.30 -14.62
N ILE A 196 0.23 -10.32 -15.83
CA ILE A 196 -0.06 -9.12 -16.62
C ILE A 196 -1.54 -9.13 -17.01
N ALA A 197 -2.24 -8.07 -16.65
CA ALA A 197 -3.63 -7.83 -17.02
C ALA A 197 -3.69 -6.77 -18.13
N HIS A 198 -4.24 -7.13 -19.28
CA HIS A 198 -4.40 -6.26 -20.44
C HIS A 198 -5.83 -5.74 -20.52
N PHE A 199 -5.96 -4.48 -20.84
CA PHE A 199 -7.23 -3.77 -21.08
C PHE A 199 -7.14 -3.03 -22.42
N GLN A 200 -8.28 -2.82 -23.05
CA GLN A 200 -8.39 -1.96 -24.21
C GLN A 200 -9.41 -0.86 -23.89
N LEU A 201 -9.00 0.40 -24.05
CA LEU A 201 -9.84 1.55 -23.83
C LEU A 201 -10.11 2.24 -25.16
N ASP A 202 -11.38 2.31 -25.58
CA ASP A 202 -11.80 3.06 -26.74
C ASP A 202 -12.28 4.45 -26.31
N LEU A 203 -11.53 5.47 -26.68
CA LEU A 203 -11.70 6.85 -26.24
C LEU A 203 -12.04 7.74 -27.42
N ALA A 204 -13.30 8.14 -27.56
CA ALA A 204 -13.70 9.19 -28.48
C ALA A 204 -12.97 10.53 -28.16
N PRO A 205 -12.98 11.53 -29.06
CA PRO A 205 -12.45 12.84 -28.75
C PRO A 205 -12.99 13.40 -27.44
N MET A 206 -12.13 13.93 -26.60
CA MET A 206 -12.43 14.49 -25.28
C MET A 206 -13.07 13.51 -24.27
N ALA A 207 -13.29 12.26 -24.64
CA ALA A 207 -13.88 11.23 -23.78
C ALA A 207 -12.92 10.81 -22.65
N LYS A 208 -13.51 10.22 -21.62
CA LYS A 208 -12.80 9.67 -20.45
C LYS A 208 -13.17 8.21 -20.29
N ALA A 209 -12.19 7.41 -19.90
CA ALA A 209 -12.42 6.06 -19.37
C ALA A 209 -11.80 5.94 -17.98
N GLU A 210 -12.31 5.02 -17.19
CA GLU A 210 -11.86 4.78 -15.83
C GLU A 210 -11.70 3.28 -15.61
N LEU A 211 -10.57 2.91 -15.05
CA LEU A 211 -10.27 1.56 -14.56
C LEU A 211 -9.99 1.66 -13.06
N MET A 212 -10.70 0.87 -12.27
CA MET A 212 -10.42 0.73 -10.84
C MET A 212 -9.82 -0.65 -10.59
N VAL A 213 -8.77 -0.66 -9.78
CA VAL A 213 -8.09 -1.86 -9.28
C VAL A 213 -8.23 -1.87 -7.78
N THR A 214 -8.63 -3.01 -7.23
CA THR A 214 -8.82 -3.18 -5.80
C THR A 214 -7.99 -4.37 -5.33
N CYS A 215 -7.04 -4.13 -4.43
CA CYS A 215 -6.15 -5.14 -3.86
C CYS A 215 -6.55 -5.40 -2.40
N HIS A 216 -7.06 -6.60 -2.12
CA HIS A 216 -7.37 -7.06 -0.76
C HIS A 216 -6.29 -7.99 -0.26
N VAL A 217 -5.80 -7.73 0.93
CA VAL A 217 -4.84 -8.57 1.65
C VAL A 217 -5.56 -9.42 2.68
N ASP A 218 -5.19 -10.68 2.78
CA ASP A 218 -5.75 -11.61 3.78
C ASP A 218 -4.68 -12.54 4.36
N GLU A 219 -4.78 -12.79 5.65
CA GLU A 219 -3.98 -13.77 6.40
C GLU A 219 -4.89 -14.63 7.25
N ARG A 220 -4.73 -15.94 7.13
CA ARG A 220 -5.49 -16.91 7.92
C ARG A 220 -4.73 -18.21 8.14
N PRO A 221 -5.04 -18.98 9.21
CA PRO A 221 -4.52 -20.32 9.35
C PRO A 221 -4.89 -21.20 8.15
N VAL A 222 -3.97 -22.06 7.72
CA VAL A 222 -4.21 -23.05 6.67
C VAL A 222 -5.39 -23.93 7.06
N GLY A 223 -6.25 -24.25 6.10
CA GLY A 223 -7.48 -25.04 6.32
C GLY A 223 -8.70 -24.21 6.77
N SER A 224 -8.58 -22.89 6.93
CA SER A 224 -9.74 -22.03 7.17
C SER A 224 -10.74 -22.12 6.00
N LYS A 225 -12.01 -22.39 6.31
CA LYS A 225 -13.05 -22.63 5.30
C LYS A 225 -13.62 -21.36 4.66
N THR A 226 -13.41 -20.20 5.29
CA THR A 226 -13.93 -18.92 4.77
C THR A 226 -13.02 -18.40 3.69
N LEU A 227 -13.44 -18.41 2.45
CA LEU A 227 -12.77 -17.70 1.37
C LEU A 227 -13.20 -16.22 1.42
N LEU A 228 -12.25 -15.30 1.35
CA LEU A 228 -12.59 -13.91 1.05
C LEU A 228 -13.18 -13.86 -0.35
N SER A 229 -14.36 -13.31 -0.45
CA SER A 229 -14.90 -12.83 -1.72
C SER A 229 -14.61 -11.34 -1.83
N VAL A 230 -14.06 -10.94 -2.96
CA VAL A 230 -13.92 -9.51 -3.26
C VAL A 230 -15.31 -8.98 -3.58
N GLY A 231 -15.76 -7.98 -2.83
CA GLY A 231 -16.96 -7.22 -3.20
C GLY A 231 -16.77 -6.51 -4.55
N ALA A 232 -17.85 -6.05 -5.15
CA ALA A 232 -17.76 -5.21 -6.33
C ALA A 232 -16.86 -4.00 -6.06
N PRO A 233 -16.06 -3.54 -7.06
CA PRO A 233 -15.25 -2.34 -6.91
C PRO A 233 -16.08 -1.15 -6.42
N LEU A 234 -15.54 -0.38 -5.48
CA LEU A 234 -16.22 0.79 -4.95
C LEU A 234 -16.46 1.81 -6.06
N SER A 235 -17.59 2.49 -6.04
CA SER A 235 -17.78 3.64 -6.93
C SER A 235 -16.89 4.82 -6.50
N VAL A 236 -16.59 5.74 -7.41
CA VAL A 236 -15.79 6.94 -7.08
C VAL A 236 -16.39 7.77 -5.93
N PRO A 237 -17.71 7.99 -5.87
CA PRO A 237 -18.32 8.63 -4.69
C PRO A 237 -18.03 7.85 -3.41
N ALA A 238 -18.25 6.53 -3.41
CA ALA A 238 -18.00 5.69 -2.23
C ALA A 238 -16.52 5.70 -1.80
N MET A 239 -15.58 5.81 -2.73
CA MET A 239 -14.15 6.00 -2.40
C MET A 239 -13.89 7.33 -1.69
N ARG A 240 -14.52 8.43 -2.14
CA ARG A 240 -14.38 9.73 -1.49
C ARG A 240 -14.95 9.70 -0.08
N ASP A 241 -16.14 9.18 0.07
CA ASP A 241 -16.78 9.04 1.39
C ASP A 241 -15.92 8.18 2.34
N ALA A 242 -15.31 7.10 1.83
CA ALA A 242 -14.40 6.25 2.60
C ALA A 242 -13.10 7.01 2.96
N GLN A 243 -12.55 7.79 2.05
CA GLN A 243 -11.36 8.63 2.31
C GLN A 243 -11.68 9.68 3.37
N ASP A 244 -12.76 10.44 3.22
CA ASP A 244 -13.16 11.50 4.16
C ASP A 244 -13.41 10.91 5.56
N THR A 245 -14.07 9.76 5.64
CA THR A 245 -14.29 9.02 6.88
C THR A 245 -12.99 8.57 7.52
N ALA A 246 -12.07 8.00 6.74
CA ALA A 246 -10.78 7.53 7.24
C ALA A 246 -9.89 8.69 7.69
N SER A 247 -9.85 9.80 6.94
CA SER A 247 -9.11 11.01 7.33
C SER A 247 -9.66 11.62 8.62
N ALA A 248 -10.97 11.71 8.77
CA ALA A 248 -11.60 12.22 10.00
C ALA A 248 -11.28 11.32 11.21
N ALA A 249 -11.35 9.99 11.02
CA ALA A 249 -11.05 9.02 12.07
C ALA A 249 -9.57 9.02 12.49
N LEU A 250 -8.66 9.37 11.58
CA LEU A 250 -7.22 9.39 11.84
C LEU A 250 -6.85 10.40 12.94
N LEU A 251 -7.45 11.59 12.90
CA LEU A 251 -7.19 12.66 13.85
C LEU A 251 -8.18 12.71 15.03
N ASP A 252 -9.02 11.69 15.18
CA ASP A 252 -9.94 11.62 16.32
C ASP A 252 -9.20 11.58 17.64
N GLY A 253 -9.58 12.49 18.56
CA GLY A 253 -8.94 12.66 19.86
C GLY A 253 -7.66 13.51 19.87
N TYR A 254 -7.22 14.03 18.72
CA TYR A 254 -6.15 15.03 18.67
C TYR A 254 -6.69 16.44 18.85
N VAL A 255 -5.86 17.30 19.46
CA VAL A 255 -6.20 18.72 19.60
C VAL A 255 -6.22 19.39 18.24
N ARG A 256 -7.12 20.36 18.08
CA ARG A 256 -7.11 21.27 16.94
C ARG A 256 -6.19 22.44 17.25
N ILE A 257 -5.24 22.69 16.35
CA ILE A 257 -4.29 23.80 16.48
C ILE A 257 -4.71 24.90 15.49
N GLU A 258 -4.91 26.10 16.02
CA GLU A 258 -5.22 27.28 15.22
C GLU A 258 -4.07 28.29 15.32
N THR A 259 -3.66 28.85 14.20
CA THR A 259 -2.58 29.85 14.11
C THR A 259 -2.89 30.83 13.00
N THR A 260 -2.42 32.06 13.16
CA THR A 260 -2.53 33.12 12.12
C THR A 260 -1.51 32.95 11.00
N SER A 261 -0.50 32.12 11.17
CA SER A 261 0.49 31.79 10.14
C SER A 261 0.06 30.56 9.38
N GLN A 262 -0.31 30.72 8.10
CA GLN A 262 -0.75 29.62 7.24
C GLN A 262 0.31 28.53 7.14
N GLY A 263 1.58 28.86 6.84
CA GLY A 263 2.64 27.86 6.70
C GLY A 263 2.91 27.09 7.99
N LEU A 264 2.84 27.73 9.16
CA LEU A 264 2.96 27.04 10.44
C LEU A 264 1.76 26.11 10.67
N GLY A 265 0.55 26.55 10.31
CA GLY A 265 -0.66 25.74 10.43
C GLY A 265 -0.56 24.46 9.59
N GLU A 266 -0.10 24.56 8.35
CA GLU A 266 0.09 23.42 7.45
C GLU A 266 1.13 22.43 7.99
N VAL A 267 2.28 22.92 8.49
CA VAL A 267 3.32 22.06 9.08
C VAL A 267 2.80 21.33 10.32
N LEU A 268 2.08 22.02 11.20
CA LEU A 268 1.53 21.41 12.42
C LEU A 268 0.45 20.38 12.08
N ALA A 269 -0.47 20.69 11.16
CA ALA A 269 -1.49 19.74 10.71
C ALA A 269 -0.86 18.48 10.11
N ARG A 270 0.15 18.63 9.24
CA ARG A 270 0.88 17.50 8.67
C ARG A 270 1.59 16.68 9.75
N SER A 271 2.26 17.32 10.70
CA SER A 271 2.95 16.63 11.79
C SER A 271 2.00 15.81 12.66
N LEU A 272 0.80 16.33 12.97
CA LEU A 272 -0.22 15.59 13.71
C LEU A 272 -0.71 14.37 12.90
N THR A 273 -0.92 14.55 11.61
CA THR A 273 -1.29 13.45 10.70
C THR A 273 -0.22 12.36 10.68
N ASP A 274 1.06 12.73 10.55
CA ASP A 274 2.17 11.79 10.52
C ASP A 274 2.29 11.00 11.85
N ILE A 275 2.06 11.65 12.99
CA ILE A 275 2.01 10.98 14.30
C ILE A 275 0.82 10.02 14.38
N ALA A 276 -0.36 10.46 13.92
CA ALA A 276 -1.56 9.64 13.94
C ALA A 276 -1.42 8.39 13.05
N LEU A 277 -0.72 8.51 11.91
CA LEU A 277 -0.41 7.38 11.05
C LEU A 277 0.48 6.32 11.72
N LEU A 278 1.30 6.70 12.71
CA LEU A 278 2.09 5.75 13.49
C LEU A 278 1.23 4.88 14.42
N GLU A 279 0.00 5.30 14.74
CA GLU A 279 -0.89 4.49 15.57
C GLU A 279 -1.38 3.25 14.82
N VAL A 280 -1.37 2.10 15.52
CA VAL A 280 -1.87 0.81 15.04
C VAL A 280 -2.83 0.23 16.06
N LYS A 281 -3.89 -0.41 15.55
CA LYS A 281 -4.84 -1.20 16.35
C LYS A 281 -4.64 -2.68 16.08
N ARG A 282 -4.35 -3.45 17.15
CA ARG A 282 -4.29 -4.94 17.11
C ARG A 282 -5.21 -5.49 18.20
N GLY A 283 -6.27 -6.15 17.79
CA GLY A 283 -7.34 -6.57 18.70
C GLY A 283 -7.96 -5.35 19.39
N ASP A 284 -8.01 -5.37 20.73
CA ASP A 284 -8.53 -4.28 21.55
C ASP A 284 -7.48 -3.23 21.94
N HIS A 285 -6.21 -3.43 21.54
CA HIS A 285 -5.11 -2.55 21.87
C HIS A 285 -4.78 -1.60 20.74
N ARG A 286 -4.53 -0.32 21.11
CA ARG A 286 -3.96 0.69 20.22
C ARG A 286 -2.64 1.16 20.79
N PHE A 287 -1.65 1.36 19.93
CA PHE A 287 -0.32 1.79 20.31
C PHE A 287 0.37 2.51 19.17
N THR A 288 1.39 3.29 19.49
CA THR A 288 2.26 3.94 18.52
C THR A 288 3.36 2.98 18.10
N THR A 289 3.56 2.79 16.80
CA THR A 289 4.65 1.99 16.24
C THR A 289 5.96 2.78 16.26
N ALA A 290 7.09 2.06 16.16
CA ALA A 290 8.41 2.69 16.21
C ALA A 290 8.74 3.50 14.95
N GLY A 291 8.23 3.10 13.78
CA GLY A 291 8.45 3.85 12.55
C GLY A 291 7.94 3.15 11.30
N ILE A 292 7.79 3.92 10.23
CA ILE A 292 7.34 3.46 8.93
C ILE A 292 8.54 3.58 7.96
N PRO A 293 8.73 2.66 7.06
CA PRO A 293 7.97 1.42 6.80
C PRO A 293 8.48 0.21 7.59
N TRP A 294 9.69 0.27 8.15
CA TRP A 294 10.46 -0.89 8.58
C TRP A 294 10.18 -1.35 10.01
N PHE A 295 9.52 -0.52 10.79
CA PHE A 295 9.31 -0.73 12.22
C PHE A 295 7.84 -0.51 12.61
N VAL A 296 6.92 -1.06 11.79
CA VAL A 296 5.47 -0.98 12.04
C VAL A 296 5.08 -2.02 13.10
N GLY A 297 5.65 -1.88 14.28
CA GLY A 297 5.47 -2.80 15.40
C GLY A 297 5.48 -2.07 16.74
N LEU A 298 5.10 -2.80 17.79
CA LEU A 298 5.19 -2.33 19.16
C LEU A 298 6.63 -2.50 19.66
N PHE A 299 7.29 -1.38 19.94
CA PHE A 299 8.60 -1.37 20.59
C PHE A 299 8.47 -0.71 21.95
N GLY A 300 9.17 -1.22 22.95
CA GLY A 300 9.03 -0.69 24.31
C GLY A 300 9.34 0.79 24.39
N ARG A 301 10.60 1.14 24.17
CA ARG A 301 11.09 2.53 24.30
C ARG A 301 10.60 3.42 23.15
N ASP A 302 10.70 2.94 21.92
CA ASP A 302 10.43 3.73 20.71
C ASP A 302 8.94 4.05 20.55
N SER A 303 8.06 3.23 21.13
CA SER A 303 6.62 3.53 21.20
C SER A 303 6.27 4.50 22.32
N LEU A 304 6.98 4.47 23.47
CA LEU A 304 6.67 5.32 24.61
C LEU A 304 7.16 6.76 24.46
N LEU A 305 8.40 6.95 23.98
CA LEU A 305 9.00 8.29 23.91
C LEU A 305 8.19 9.28 23.06
N PRO A 306 7.75 8.94 21.84
CA PRO A 306 6.89 9.82 21.05
C PRO A 306 5.57 10.13 21.75
N THR A 307 4.96 9.15 22.42
CA THR A 307 3.68 9.38 23.10
C THR A 307 3.81 10.33 24.31
N ILE A 308 4.94 10.31 25.01
CA ILE A 308 5.24 11.28 26.08
C ILE A 308 5.40 12.68 25.49
N GLN A 309 6.10 12.81 24.37
CA GLN A 309 6.29 14.10 23.69
C GLN A 309 4.96 14.65 23.14
N CYS A 310 4.02 13.75 22.79
CA CYS A 310 2.74 14.10 22.22
C CYS A 310 1.60 14.25 23.25
N LEU A 311 1.88 14.19 24.56
CA LEU A 311 0.85 14.28 25.61
C LEU A 311 0.00 15.54 25.52
N THR A 312 0.57 16.66 25.08
CA THR A 312 -0.15 17.92 24.90
C THR A 312 -1.15 17.86 23.74
N TYR A 313 -0.86 17.05 22.74
CA TYR A 313 -1.67 16.93 21.51
C TYR A 313 -2.70 15.83 21.57
N ASN A 314 -2.35 14.71 22.22
CA ASN A 314 -3.26 13.57 22.42
C ASN A 314 -2.85 12.77 23.67
N PRO A 315 -3.32 13.13 24.87
CA PRO A 315 -2.94 12.44 26.11
C PRO A 315 -3.41 10.97 26.12
N ALA A 316 -4.47 10.64 25.40
CA ALA A 316 -4.95 9.25 25.31
C ALA A 316 -3.98 8.34 24.58
N LEU A 317 -3.15 8.87 23.68
CA LEU A 317 -2.13 8.11 22.95
C LEU A 317 -1.14 7.43 23.90
N GLY A 318 -0.59 8.18 24.86
CA GLY A 318 0.30 7.62 25.88
C GLY A 318 -0.36 6.56 26.75
N ALA A 319 -1.59 6.81 27.20
CA ALA A 319 -2.33 5.85 28.01
C ALA A 319 -2.63 4.55 27.24
N ARG A 320 -2.99 4.62 25.95
CA ARG A 320 -3.23 3.45 25.11
C ARG A 320 -1.96 2.64 24.89
N THR A 321 -0.85 3.31 24.54
CA THR A 321 0.45 2.66 24.32
C THR A 321 0.97 1.99 25.61
N ALA A 322 0.85 2.65 26.77
CA ALA A 322 1.24 2.07 28.06
C ALA A 322 0.41 0.81 28.40
N LYS A 323 -0.91 0.82 28.14
CA LYS A 323 -1.79 -0.35 28.31
C LYS A 323 -1.40 -1.49 27.38
N ALA A 324 -1.06 -1.19 26.12
CA ALA A 324 -0.59 -2.19 25.18
C ALA A 324 0.71 -2.84 25.67
N LEU A 325 1.69 -2.06 26.09
CA LEU A 325 2.94 -2.57 26.62
C LEU A 325 2.74 -3.42 27.88
N ALA A 326 1.84 -3.01 28.78
CA ALA A 326 1.49 -3.78 29.97
C ALA A 326 0.81 -5.13 29.61
N HIS A 327 0.01 -5.17 28.54
CA HIS A 327 -0.63 -6.40 28.09
C HIS A 327 0.39 -7.42 27.57
N TRP A 328 1.42 -6.97 26.85
CA TRP A 328 2.49 -7.84 26.34
C TRP A 328 3.73 -7.87 27.25
N GLN A 329 3.60 -7.48 28.51
CA GLN A 329 4.66 -7.63 29.49
C GLN A 329 5.02 -9.10 29.68
N GLY A 330 6.31 -9.41 29.74
CA GLY A 330 6.80 -10.78 29.88
C GLY A 330 6.28 -11.49 31.13
N SER A 331 5.96 -12.76 30.99
CA SER A 331 5.38 -13.60 32.04
C SER A 331 6.18 -14.89 32.29
N LYS A 332 7.10 -15.23 31.40
CA LYS A 332 7.89 -16.49 31.45
C LYS A 332 9.36 -16.18 31.16
N ASP A 333 10.22 -17.11 31.56
CA ASP A 333 11.59 -17.14 31.08
C ASP A 333 11.66 -17.89 29.75
N THR A 334 11.94 -17.13 28.66
CA THR A 334 12.06 -17.72 27.32
C THR A 334 13.38 -17.23 26.68
N PRO A 335 14.45 -18.05 26.68
CA PRO A 335 15.76 -17.64 26.18
C PRO A 335 15.74 -17.17 24.71
N PHE A 336 14.88 -17.76 23.87
CA PHE A 336 14.77 -17.42 22.45
C PHE A 336 14.28 -15.98 22.23
N THR A 337 13.21 -15.56 22.93
CA THR A 337 12.64 -14.22 22.85
C THR A 337 13.25 -13.26 23.86
N ARG A 338 14.12 -13.75 24.77
CA ARG A 338 14.65 -13.00 25.92
C ARG A 338 13.54 -12.42 26.80
N GLU A 339 12.39 -13.07 26.81
CA GLU A 339 11.28 -12.76 27.69
C GLU A 339 11.64 -13.14 29.13
N GLU A 340 11.33 -12.30 30.08
CA GLU A 340 11.50 -12.51 31.51
C GLU A 340 10.26 -11.98 32.24
N PRO A 341 9.85 -12.58 33.37
CA PRO A 341 8.70 -12.10 34.13
C PRO A 341 8.83 -10.63 34.53
N GLY A 342 7.82 -9.82 34.18
CA GLY A 342 7.81 -8.39 34.48
C GLY A 342 8.57 -7.50 33.49
N LYS A 343 9.29 -8.07 32.56
CA LYS A 343 10.05 -7.32 31.56
C LYS A 343 9.13 -6.75 30.47
N ILE A 344 9.34 -5.49 30.14
CA ILE A 344 8.71 -4.86 28.97
C ILE A 344 9.46 -5.32 27.72
N LEU A 345 8.73 -5.68 26.68
CA LEU A 345 9.31 -6.11 25.41
C LEU A 345 10.23 -5.03 24.83
N HIS A 346 11.27 -5.46 24.14
CA HIS A 346 12.07 -4.56 23.32
C HIS A 346 11.38 -4.36 21.97
N GLU A 347 10.97 -5.46 21.34
CA GLU A 347 10.24 -5.54 20.07
C GLU A 347 9.37 -6.80 20.02
#